data_82ddb3cfa0b5d3da3634444ebed85073
#
_entry.id   82ddb3cfa0b5d3da3634444ebed85073
#
_cell.length_a   1.000
_cell.length_b   1.000
_cell.length_c   1.000
_cell.angle_alpha   90.00
_cell.angle_beta   90.00
_cell.angle_gamma   90.00
#
_symmetry.space_group_name_H-M   'P 1'
#
loop_
_entity.id
_entity.type
_entity.pdbx_description
1 polymer ?
#
loop_
_entity_poly.entity_id
_entity_poly.type
_entity_poly.pdbx_seq_one_letter_code
_entity_poly.pdbx_strand_id
1 'polypeptide(L)'
;MVSSDYILNIYVEMDLINGPFEGGTYHLNGNQAVAYARIRHIDSDDVRASRQQEVLQALLQSLKKKNIFQIPGLVRKVFSVCETSLSVGEMLSLTPIVFGGLNLQTLSIPGEEEQAYGAYTDSGSWVYEYDLTAASQHISRFIYEEESPYYTGE
;
A
#
# COMPACT_ATOMS: atom_id res chain seq x y z
N MET A 1 0.88 22.88 -13.22
CA MET A 1 -0.12 22.70 -14.31
C MET A 1 0.09 21.30 -14.84
N VAL A 2 -0.82 20.39 -14.53
CA VAL A 2 -0.72 19.00 -15.01
C VAL A 2 -1.09 19.00 -16.47
N SER A 3 -0.26 18.37 -17.33
CA SER A 3 -0.51 18.33 -18.76
C SER A 3 -1.78 17.50 -19.06
N SER A 4 -2.53 17.88 -20.09
CA SER A 4 -3.74 17.17 -20.53
C SER A 4 -3.49 15.68 -20.81
N ASP A 5 -2.28 15.33 -21.25
CA ASP A 5 -1.89 13.95 -21.55
C ASP A 5 -1.81 13.08 -20.29
N TYR A 6 -1.39 13.65 -19.16
CA TYR A 6 -1.40 12.95 -17.87
C TYR A 6 -2.81 12.66 -17.37
N ILE A 7 -3.71 13.63 -17.50
CA ILE A 7 -5.12 13.46 -17.14
C ILE A 7 -5.74 12.37 -18.00
N LEU A 8 -5.47 12.35 -19.30
CA LEU A 8 -5.97 11.34 -20.22
C LEU A 8 -5.50 9.92 -19.83
N ASN A 9 -4.22 9.78 -19.48
CA ASN A 9 -3.68 8.48 -19.04
C ASN A 9 -4.35 7.97 -17.76
N ILE A 10 -4.63 8.85 -16.79
CA ILE A 10 -5.40 8.48 -15.58
C ILE A 10 -6.80 7.98 -15.97
N TYR A 11 -7.50 8.67 -16.87
CA TYR A 11 -8.83 8.26 -17.32
C TYR A 11 -8.80 6.90 -18.03
N VAL A 12 -7.80 6.67 -18.90
CA VAL A 12 -7.64 5.39 -19.60
C VAL A 12 -7.32 4.25 -18.63
N GLU A 13 -6.39 4.46 -17.69
CA GLU A 13 -6.02 3.44 -16.71
C GLU A 13 -7.16 3.11 -15.73
N MET A 14 -7.98 4.09 -15.39
CA MET A 14 -9.12 3.89 -14.48
C MET A 14 -10.42 3.49 -15.17
N ASP A 15 -10.42 3.35 -16.50
CA ASP A 15 -11.63 3.07 -17.30
C ASP A 15 -12.76 4.10 -17.07
N LEU A 16 -12.37 5.37 -16.86
CA LEU A 16 -13.23 6.49 -16.50
C LEU A 16 -13.42 7.47 -17.68
N ILE A 17 -13.49 6.95 -18.90
CA ILE A 17 -13.42 7.73 -20.16
C ILE A 17 -14.62 8.69 -20.35
N ASN A 18 -15.65 8.62 -19.54
CA ASN A 18 -16.95 9.26 -19.84
C ASN A 18 -17.36 10.42 -18.91
N GLY A 19 -16.42 11.14 -18.28
CA GLY A 19 -16.85 12.30 -17.50
C GLY A 19 -15.70 13.15 -16.93
N PRO A 20 -15.98 14.41 -16.59
CA PRO A 20 -15.03 15.24 -15.87
C PRO A 20 -14.80 14.61 -14.49
N PHE A 21 -13.53 14.35 -14.17
CA PHE A 21 -13.13 13.85 -12.86
C PHE A 21 -13.00 15.04 -11.91
N GLU A 22 -13.93 15.18 -10.99
CA GLU A 22 -13.81 16.12 -9.88
C GLU A 22 -13.25 15.40 -8.66
N GLY A 23 -12.45 16.09 -7.85
CA GLY A 23 -11.96 15.50 -6.60
C GLY A 23 -13.11 15.02 -5.72
N GLY A 24 -12.97 13.85 -5.09
CA GLY A 24 -14.03 13.30 -4.25
C GLY A 24 -13.81 11.84 -3.87
N THR A 25 -14.83 11.26 -3.22
CA THR A 25 -14.84 9.84 -2.84
C THR A 25 -15.66 9.05 -3.86
N TYR A 26 -15.05 8.02 -4.43
CA TYR A 26 -15.64 7.21 -5.49
C TYR A 26 -15.69 5.74 -5.09
N HIS A 27 -16.73 5.06 -5.55
CA HIS A 27 -16.82 3.60 -5.45
C HIS A 27 -16.15 2.98 -6.67
N LEU A 28 -14.95 2.45 -6.49
CA LEU A 28 -14.18 1.80 -7.54
C LEU A 28 -14.51 0.30 -7.63
N ASN A 29 -14.59 -0.22 -8.85
CA ASN A 29 -14.55 -1.66 -9.07
C ASN A 29 -13.11 -2.19 -8.97
N GLY A 30 -12.91 -3.53 -9.06
CA GLY A 30 -11.58 -4.12 -8.89
C GLY A 30 -10.53 -3.63 -9.90
N ASN A 31 -10.91 -3.48 -11.17
CA ASN A 31 -10.00 -2.99 -12.22
C ASN A 31 -9.62 -1.52 -11.97
N GLN A 32 -10.59 -0.71 -11.61
CA GLN A 32 -10.37 0.70 -11.29
C GLN A 32 -9.50 0.87 -10.04
N ALA A 33 -9.68 0.04 -9.00
CA ALA A 33 -8.84 0.07 -7.81
C ALA A 33 -7.38 -0.30 -8.14
N VAL A 34 -7.16 -1.31 -8.99
CA VAL A 34 -5.82 -1.67 -9.46
C VAL A 34 -5.21 -0.56 -10.31
N ALA A 35 -5.97 0.02 -11.25
CA ALA A 35 -5.52 1.13 -12.07
C ALA A 35 -5.12 2.33 -11.20
N TYR A 36 -5.95 2.70 -10.21
CA TYR A 36 -5.64 3.77 -9.26
C TYR A 36 -4.33 3.53 -8.49
N ALA A 37 -4.13 2.30 -7.97
CA ALA A 37 -2.90 1.93 -7.27
C ALA A 37 -1.65 1.92 -8.17
N ARG A 38 -1.82 1.82 -9.50
CA ARG A 38 -0.75 1.76 -10.49
C ARG A 38 -0.43 3.08 -11.16
N ILE A 39 -1.18 4.14 -10.90
CA ILE A 39 -0.93 5.46 -11.48
C ILE A 39 0.53 5.88 -11.22
N ARG A 40 1.24 6.23 -12.29
CA ARG A 40 2.61 6.75 -12.30
C ARG A 40 2.67 8.00 -13.15
N HIS A 41 3.81 8.67 -13.14
CA HIS A 41 4.12 9.81 -14.00
C HIS A 41 3.38 11.13 -13.70
N ILE A 42 2.48 11.15 -12.72
CA ILE A 42 1.80 12.39 -12.30
C ILE A 42 2.35 12.96 -11.00
N ASP A 43 3.04 12.12 -10.22
CA ASP A 43 3.58 12.44 -8.91
C ASP A 43 4.73 11.51 -8.52
N SER A 44 5.22 11.63 -7.27
CA SER A 44 6.31 10.82 -6.74
C SER A 44 5.91 9.36 -6.45
N ASP A 45 6.92 8.51 -6.28
CA ASP A 45 6.72 7.12 -5.85
C ASP A 45 6.08 7.02 -4.46
N ASP A 46 6.29 8.01 -3.58
CA ASP A 46 5.68 8.08 -2.25
C ASP A 46 4.15 8.26 -2.35
N VAL A 47 3.69 9.11 -3.27
CA VAL A 47 2.26 9.31 -3.52
C VAL A 47 1.63 8.05 -4.13
N ARG A 48 2.37 7.31 -4.97
CA ARG A 48 1.92 5.99 -5.43
C ARG A 48 1.78 5.00 -4.28
N ALA A 49 2.76 4.94 -3.37
CA ALA A 49 2.68 4.09 -2.17
C ALA A 49 1.47 4.45 -1.31
N SER A 50 1.19 5.74 -1.12
CA SER A 50 0.01 6.21 -0.40
C SER A 50 -1.29 5.73 -1.05
N ARG A 51 -1.43 5.80 -2.39
CA ARG A 51 -2.61 5.25 -3.10
C ARG A 51 -2.77 3.75 -2.89
N GLN A 52 -1.68 2.99 -2.90
CA GLN A 52 -1.72 1.55 -2.60
C GLN A 52 -2.22 1.28 -1.18
N GLN A 53 -1.77 2.06 -0.21
CA GLN A 53 -2.23 2.00 1.18
C GLN A 53 -3.71 2.34 1.30
N GLU A 54 -4.19 3.39 0.60
CA GLU A 54 -5.62 3.75 0.57
C GLU A 54 -6.49 2.60 0.04
N VAL A 55 -6.07 1.93 -1.04
CA VAL A 55 -6.79 0.76 -1.58
C VAL A 55 -6.84 -0.37 -0.56
N LEU A 56 -5.72 -0.68 0.12
CA LEU A 56 -5.69 -1.71 1.16
C LEU A 56 -6.60 -1.37 2.34
N GLN A 57 -6.60 -0.12 2.80
CA GLN A 57 -7.49 0.35 3.87
C GLN A 57 -8.97 0.26 3.46
N ALA A 58 -9.30 0.66 2.23
CA ALA A 58 -10.66 0.57 1.70
C ALA A 58 -11.13 -0.89 1.58
N LEU A 59 -10.25 -1.81 1.16
CA LEU A 59 -10.51 -3.25 1.14
C LEU A 59 -10.79 -3.78 2.54
N LEU A 60 -9.96 -3.44 3.52
CA LEU A 60 -10.14 -3.85 4.92
C LEU A 60 -11.48 -3.35 5.48
N GLN A 61 -11.82 -2.08 5.23
CA GLN A 61 -13.11 -1.53 5.65
C GLN A 61 -14.29 -2.25 4.96
N SER A 62 -14.13 -2.61 3.69
CA SER A 62 -15.14 -3.37 2.95
C SER A 62 -15.32 -4.79 3.50
N LEU A 63 -14.22 -5.43 3.93
CA LEU A 63 -14.24 -6.73 4.60
C LEU A 63 -14.99 -6.66 5.94
N LYS A 64 -14.71 -5.64 6.76
CA LYS A 64 -15.39 -5.44 8.06
C LYS A 64 -16.91 -5.27 7.94
N LYS A 65 -17.39 -4.81 6.78
CA LYS A 65 -18.83 -4.67 6.49
C LYS A 65 -19.48 -5.98 6.01
N LYS A 66 -18.70 -7.02 5.71
CA LYS A 66 -19.22 -8.31 5.24
C LYS A 66 -19.77 -9.13 6.39
N ASN A 67 -20.78 -9.96 6.08
CA ASN A 67 -21.26 -10.96 7.03
C ASN A 67 -20.19 -12.06 7.17
N ILE A 68 -19.95 -12.51 8.42
CA ILE A 68 -18.97 -13.55 8.74
C ILE A 68 -19.20 -14.84 7.92
N PHE A 69 -20.43 -15.17 7.60
CA PHE A 69 -20.77 -16.34 6.77
C PHE A 69 -20.30 -16.23 5.30
N GLN A 70 -19.94 -15.04 4.84
CA GLN A 70 -19.40 -14.81 3.50
C GLN A 70 -17.87 -15.00 3.44
N ILE A 71 -17.19 -15.02 4.58
CA ILE A 71 -15.74 -15.08 4.67
C ILE A 71 -15.14 -16.35 4.08
N PRO A 72 -15.69 -17.57 4.34
CA PRO A 72 -15.13 -18.79 3.73
C PRO A 72 -15.14 -18.76 2.20
N GLY A 73 -16.18 -18.19 1.60
CA GLY A 73 -16.26 -18.02 0.14
C GLY A 73 -15.23 -17.02 -0.39
N LEU A 74 -14.96 -15.95 0.34
CA LEU A 74 -13.95 -14.96 -0.01
C LEU A 74 -12.53 -15.54 0.10
N VAL A 75 -12.23 -16.24 1.21
CA VAL A 75 -10.95 -16.93 1.42
C VAL A 75 -10.66 -17.88 0.26
N ARG A 76 -11.62 -18.71 -0.16
CA ARG A 76 -11.45 -19.61 -1.31
C ARG A 76 -11.13 -18.87 -2.62
N LYS A 77 -11.73 -17.69 -2.84
CA LYS A 77 -11.42 -16.86 -4.02
C LYS A 77 -10.00 -16.32 -3.97
N VAL A 78 -9.53 -15.89 -2.81
CA VAL A 78 -8.14 -15.43 -2.63
C VAL A 78 -7.18 -16.58 -2.91
N PHE A 79 -7.42 -17.77 -2.41
CA PHE A 79 -6.61 -18.96 -2.68
C PHE A 79 -6.55 -19.36 -4.16
N SER A 80 -7.56 -19.02 -4.94
CA SER A 80 -7.54 -19.31 -6.38
C SER A 80 -6.62 -18.42 -7.20
N VAL A 81 -6.15 -17.29 -6.62
CA VAL A 81 -5.35 -16.29 -7.33
C VAL A 81 -4.05 -15.92 -6.61
N CYS A 82 -3.83 -16.41 -5.39
CA CYS A 82 -2.64 -16.16 -4.59
C CYS A 82 -2.02 -17.46 -4.11
N GLU A 83 -0.69 -17.53 -4.15
CA GLU A 83 0.08 -18.56 -3.48
C GLU A 83 0.44 -18.09 -2.07
N THR A 84 0.24 -18.94 -1.07
CA THR A 84 0.55 -18.63 0.33
C THR A 84 0.93 -19.90 1.07
N SER A 85 1.75 -19.77 2.10
CA SER A 85 2.08 -20.86 3.03
C SER A 85 0.98 -21.14 4.05
N LEU A 86 -0.02 -20.23 4.17
CA LEU A 86 -1.13 -20.43 5.09
C LEU A 86 -2.15 -21.40 4.53
N SER A 87 -2.60 -22.36 5.35
CA SER A 87 -3.74 -23.20 5.04
C SER A 87 -5.08 -22.42 5.15
N VAL A 88 -6.12 -22.93 4.51
CA VAL A 88 -7.48 -22.35 4.63
C VAL A 88 -7.92 -22.25 6.09
N GLY A 89 -7.60 -23.27 6.92
CA GLY A 89 -7.93 -23.29 8.35
C GLY A 89 -7.25 -22.16 9.11
N GLU A 90 -5.96 -21.92 8.87
CA GLU A 90 -5.21 -20.83 9.47
C GLU A 90 -5.76 -19.47 9.06
N MET A 91 -6.07 -19.26 7.79
CA MET A 91 -6.69 -17.99 7.35
C MET A 91 -8.07 -17.76 7.97
N LEU A 92 -8.88 -18.81 8.13
CA LEU A 92 -10.17 -18.70 8.81
C LEU A 92 -10.00 -18.40 10.30
N SER A 93 -8.94 -18.91 10.95
CA SER A 93 -8.64 -18.60 12.36
C SER A 93 -8.27 -17.14 12.59
N LEU A 94 -7.81 -16.41 11.56
CA LEU A 94 -7.55 -14.97 11.63
C LEU A 94 -8.82 -14.10 11.51
N THR A 95 -9.96 -14.71 11.17
CA THR A 95 -11.24 -13.98 11.02
C THR A 95 -11.61 -13.14 12.25
N PRO A 96 -11.49 -13.63 13.51
CA PRO A 96 -11.79 -12.83 14.69
C PRO A 96 -10.92 -11.57 14.81
N ILE A 97 -9.67 -11.61 14.37
CA ILE A 97 -8.74 -10.47 14.40
C ILE A 97 -9.27 -9.37 13.47
N VAL A 98 -9.67 -9.73 12.25
CA VAL A 98 -10.19 -8.77 11.25
C VAL A 98 -11.46 -8.08 11.77
N PHE A 99 -12.37 -8.82 12.39
CA PHE A 99 -13.64 -8.29 12.89
C PHE A 99 -13.53 -7.72 14.31
N GLY A 100 -12.50 -8.11 15.08
CA GLY A 100 -12.25 -7.66 16.44
C GLY A 100 -11.62 -6.28 16.58
N GLY A 101 -11.36 -5.59 15.43
CA GLY A 101 -10.83 -4.23 15.46
C GLY A 101 -9.42 -4.09 14.89
N LEU A 102 -9.02 -4.97 13.96
CA LEU A 102 -7.74 -4.81 13.24
C LEU A 102 -7.57 -3.38 12.74
N ASN A 103 -6.51 -2.73 13.16
CA ASN A 103 -6.06 -1.45 12.68
C ASN A 103 -4.84 -1.66 11.78
N LEU A 104 -4.89 -1.15 10.57
CA LEU A 104 -3.76 -1.19 9.65
C LEU A 104 -2.93 0.07 9.86
N GLN A 105 -1.73 -0.12 10.36
CA GLN A 105 -0.70 0.92 10.42
C GLN A 105 0.29 0.71 9.27
N THR A 106 0.82 1.79 8.74
CA THR A 106 1.77 1.76 7.63
C THR A 106 2.97 2.62 7.96
N LEU A 107 4.15 2.16 7.58
CA LEU A 107 5.40 2.87 7.68
C LEU A 107 6.03 2.96 6.30
N SER A 108 6.46 4.13 5.89
CA SER A 108 7.24 4.36 4.66
C SER A 108 8.67 4.70 5.03
N ILE A 109 9.62 3.99 4.42
CA ILE A 109 11.06 4.24 4.59
C ILE A 109 11.68 4.38 3.19
N PRO A 110 12.57 5.36 2.98
CA PRO A 110 13.00 6.37 3.93
C PRO A 110 11.94 7.46 4.15
N GLY A 111 11.93 8.06 5.34
CA GLY A 111 11.10 9.18 5.75
C GLY A 111 11.92 10.34 6.32
N GLU A 112 11.30 11.19 7.11
CA GLU A 112 11.96 12.34 7.71
C GLU A 112 13.02 11.94 8.75
N GLU A 113 12.79 10.86 9.50
CA GLU A 113 13.73 10.39 10.53
C GLU A 113 15.04 9.87 9.93
N GLU A 114 15.02 9.31 8.73
CA GLU A 114 16.15 8.74 8.03
C GLU A 114 16.97 9.76 7.26
N GLN A 115 16.60 11.04 7.29
CA GLN A 115 17.30 12.14 6.61
C GLN A 115 17.56 11.86 5.13
N ALA A 116 16.58 11.30 4.45
CA ALA A 116 16.71 10.85 3.08
C ALA A 116 16.88 12.02 2.10
N TYR A 117 17.79 11.86 1.15
CA TYR A 117 17.96 12.77 0.02
C TYR A 117 18.18 12.00 -1.29
N GLY A 118 17.77 12.62 -2.39
CA GLY A 118 17.99 12.05 -3.72
C GLY A 118 19.42 12.22 -4.18
N ALA A 119 20.03 11.16 -4.69
CA ALA A 119 21.39 11.16 -5.23
C ALA A 119 21.46 10.37 -6.54
N TYR A 120 22.58 10.53 -7.27
CA TYR A 120 22.88 9.72 -8.45
C TYR A 120 24.11 8.88 -8.16
N THR A 121 24.03 7.60 -8.48
CA THR A 121 25.18 6.69 -8.44
C THR A 121 26.17 7.03 -9.54
N ASP A 122 27.39 6.51 -9.46
CA ASP A 122 28.42 6.64 -10.53
C ASP A 122 27.93 6.08 -11.87
N SER A 123 26.99 5.14 -11.86
CA SER A 123 26.34 4.60 -13.07
C SER A 123 25.22 5.48 -13.62
N GLY A 124 24.90 6.61 -12.98
CA GLY A 124 23.84 7.53 -13.39
C GLY A 124 22.43 7.10 -12.94
N SER A 125 22.29 6.08 -12.11
CA SER A 125 21.00 5.69 -11.55
C SER A 125 20.61 6.60 -10.39
N TRP A 126 19.37 7.07 -10.37
CA TRP A 126 18.83 7.84 -9.26
C TRP A 126 18.47 6.93 -8.10
N VAL A 127 18.89 7.30 -6.89
CA VAL A 127 18.68 6.53 -5.66
C VAL A 127 18.35 7.46 -4.51
N TYR A 128 17.74 6.92 -3.45
CA TYR A 128 17.71 7.55 -2.14
C TYR A 128 18.94 7.13 -1.34
N GLU A 129 19.68 8.10 -0.83
CA GLU A 129 20.65 7.90 0.24
C GLU A 129 20.01 8.30 1.57
N TYR A 130 20.17 7.48 2.59
CA TYR A 130 19.57 7.70 3.91
C TYR A 130 20.33 6.94 5.00
N ASP A 131 20.08 7.31 6.25
CA ASP A 131 20.68 6.64 7.41
C ASP A 131 20.07 5.26 7.63
N LEU A 132 20.86 4.23 7.34
CA LEU A 132 20.46 2.83 7.52
C LEU A 132 20.28 2.46 9.01
N THR A 133 21.04 3.10 9.91
CA THR A 133 20.91 2.88 11.36
C THR A 133 19.56 3.42 11.83
N ALA A 134 19.25 4.66 11.47
CA ALA A 134 17.95 5.26 11.77
C ALA A 134 16.79 4.46 11.18
N ALA A 135 16.91 4.00 9.93
CA ALA A 135 15.90 3.18 9.27
C ALA A 135 15.66 1.85 10.02
N SER A 136 16.73 1.16 10.40
CA SER A 136 16.64 -0.10 11.16
C SER A 136 15.98 0.10 12.52
N GLN A 137 16.33 1.17 13.23
CA GLN A 137 15.73 1.51 14.51
C GLN A 137 14.24 1.86 14.35
N HIS A 138 13.90 2.64 13.33
CA HIS A 138 12.51 3.02 13.06
C HIS A 138 11.65 1.80 12.72
N ILE A 139 12.13 0.88 11.87
CA ILE A 139 11.43 -0.38 11.55
C ILE A 139 11.23 -1.22 12.82
N SER A 140 12.29 -1.36 13.63
CA SER A 140 12.23 -2.16 14.86
C SER A 140 11.22 -1.61 15.85
N ARG A 141 11.25 -0.31 16.10
CA ARG A 141 10.24 0.36 16.96
C ARG A 141 8.82 0.18 16.41
N PHE A 142 8.64 0.29 15.09
CA PHE A 142 7.33 0.16 14.47
C PHE A 142 6.76 -1.27 14.58
N ILE A 143 7.58 -2.31 14.44
CA ILE A 143 7.14 -3.70 14.42
C ILE A 143 7.11 -4.31 15.81
N TYR A 144 8.14 -4.04 16.62
CA TYR A 144 8.37 -4.73 17.90
C TYR A 144 8.24 -3.83 19.11
N GLU A 145 8.08 -2.52 18.91
CA GLU A 145 8.11 -1.49 19.97
C GLU A 145 9.45 -1.46 20.74
N GLU A 146 10.53 -1.98 20.13
CA GLU A 146 11.85 -2.12 20.71
C GLU A 146 12.93 -1.59 19.77
N GLU A 147 14.11 -1.24 20.30
CA GLU A 147 15.27 -0.86 19.52
C GLU A 147 15.89 -2.07 18.79
N SER A 148 16.41 -1.83 17.58
CA SER A 148 17.06 -2.89 16.80
C SER A 148 18.39 -3.31 17.45
N PRO A 149 18.61 -4.62 17.67
CA PRO A 149 19.89 -5.10 18.19
C PRO A 149 21.01 -5.13 17.13
N TYR A 150 20.69 -4.93 15.85
CA TYR A 150 21.62 -5.15 14.73
C TYR A 150 22.35 -3.91 14.24
N TYR A 151 21.80 -2.71 14.51
CA TYR A 151 22.35 -1.44 14.07
C TYR A 151 22.45 -0.49 15.26
N THR A 152 23.61 -0.46 15.91
CA THR A 152 23.87 0.36 17.11
C THR A 152 24.69 1.61 16.81
N GLY A 153 25.09 1.82 15.55
CA GLY A 153 25.84 3.01 15.14
C GLY A 153 27.34 3.01 15.51
N GLU A 154 27.93 1.81 15.76
CA GLU A 154 29.39 1.64 15.94
C GLU A 154 30.07 1.29 14.62
#